data_4ba4cfec0ac79c88ac3aa21c2e734a15
#
_entry.id   4ba4cfec0ac79c88ac3aa21c2e734a15
#
_cell.length_a   1.000
_cell.length_b   1.000
_cell.length_c   1.000
_cell.angle_alpha   90.00
_cell.angle_beta   90.00
_cell.angle_gamma   90.00
#
_symmetry.space_group_name_H-M   'P 1'
#
loop_
_entity.id
_entity.type
_entity.pdbx_description
1 polymer ?
#
loop_
_entity_poly.entity_id
_entity_poly.type
_entity_poly.pdbx_seq_one_letter_code
_entity_poly.pdbx_strand_id
1 'polypeptide(L)'
;MGLADVAKIPFVQEVIAATTTVEKFIPQTDVVIELGGEDAKMTFFGDALEQRMNGTCAGGTGAFIDQMAELLKTDANGVNELAKGYETIYPIASRCGVFAKTDVQPLINEGARKEDIAASIFQSRC
;
A
#
# COMPACT_ATOMS: atom_id res chain seq x y z
N MET A 1 26.47 -5.71 11.32
CA MET A 1 25.93 -5.70 12.70
C MET A 1 24.54 -5.08 12.68
N GLY A 2 23.54 -5.82 13.10
CA GLY A 2 22.15 -5.34 13.11
C GLY A 2 21.76 -4.75 14.47
N LEU A 3 20.62 -4.07 14.52
CA LEU A 3 20.06 -3.50 15.76
C LEU A 3 19.81 -4.59 16.82
N ALA A 4 19.41 -5.80 16.42
CA ALA A 4 19.20 -6.93 17.31
C ALA A 4 20.47 -7.34 18.06
N ASP A 5 21.64 -7.26 17.42
CA ASP A 5 22.93 -7.57 18.05
C ASP A 5 23.28 -6.53 19.12
N VAL A 6 23.03 -5.26 18.86
CA VAL A 6 23.27 -4.16 19.79
C VAL A 6 22.31 -4.22 20.97
N ALA A 7 21.04 -4.48 20.73
CA ALA A 7 20.01 -4.55 21.76
C ALA A 7 19.98 -5.90 22.52
N LYS A 8 20.75 -6.89 22.07
CA LYS A 8 20.77 -8.27 22.62
C LYS A 8 19.40 -8.94 22.64
N ILE A 9 18.57 -8.66 21.64
CA ILE A 9 17.26 -9.28 21.41
C ILE A 9 17.37 -10.33 20.31
N PRO A 10 16.53 -11.38 20.31
CA PRO A 10 16.52 -12.36 19.23
C PRO A 10 16.20 -11.70 17.89
N PHE A 11 17.03 -11.96 16.89
CA PHE A 11 16.75 -11.55 15.52
C PHE A 11 15.80 -12.55 14.87
N VAL A 12 14.67 -12.06 14.33
CA VAL A 12 13.70 -12.85 13.58
C VAL A 12 13.51 -12.18 12.22
N GLN A 13 13.66 -12.96 11.16
CA GLN A 13 13.43 -12.47 9.82
C GLN A 13 11.97 -12.04 9.65
N GLU A 14 11.73 -10.91 9.00
CA GLU A 14 10.40 -10.31 8.84
C GLU A 14 9.34 -11.29 8.33
N VAL A 15 9.68 -12.07 7.30
CA VAL A 15 8.77 -13.06 6.72
C VAL A 15 8.37 -14.14 7.74
N ILE A 16 9.35 -14.64 8.50
CA ILE A 16 9.12 -15.67 9.52
C ILE A 16 8.27 -15.09 10.64
N ALA A 17 8.55 -13.86 11.07
CA ALA A 17 7.78 -13.19 12.12
C ALA A 17 6.32 -12.98 11.71
N ALA A 18 6.07 -12.47 10.50
CA ALA A 18 4.73 -12.26 9.97
C ALA A 18 3.97 -13.59 9.83
N THR A 19 4.59 -14.61 9.24
CA THR A 19 4.00 -15.94 9.07
C THR A 19 3.63 -16.57 10.42
N THR A 20 4.54 -16.57 11.37
CA THR A 20 4.31 -17.11 12.72
C THR A 20 3.17 -16.40 13.42
N THR A 21 3.10 -15.08 13.32
CA THR A 21 2.04 -14.27 13.92
C THR A 21 0.68 -14.64 13.33
N VAL A 22 0.57 -14.74 12.01
CA VAL A 22 -0.68 -15.10 11.33
C VAL A 22 -1.13 -16.50 11.70
N GLU A 23 -0.23 -17.49 11.67
CA GLU A 23 -0.54 -18.87 12.05
C GLU A 23 -1.04 -18.98 13.50
N LYS A 24 -0.48 -18.17 14.39
CA LYS A 24 -0.82 -18.19 15.82
C LYS A 24 -2.15 -17.51 16.12
N PHE A 25 -2.41 -16.34 15.52
CA PHE A 25 -3.54 -15.48 15.87
C PHE A 25 -4.70 -15.53 14.89
N ILE A 26 -4.44 -15.84 13.61
CA ILE A 26 -5.43 -15.86 12.54
C ILE A 26 -5.19 -17.09 11.65
N PRO A 27 -5.36 -18.32 12.20
CA PRO A 27 -4.96 -19.56 11.49
C PRO A 27 -5.78 -19.88 10.24
N GLN A 28 -6.95 -19.26 10.06
CA GLN A 28 -7.79 -19.43 8.88
C GLN A 28 -7.45 -18.48 7.73
N THR A 29 -6.33 -17.77 7.82
CA THR A 29 -5.88 -16.85 6.77
C THR A 29 -5.26 -17.62 5.59
N ASP A 30 -5.74 -17.35 4.38
CA ASP A 30 -5.19 -17.95 3.16
C ASP A 30 -4.12 -17.06 2.52
N VAL A 31 -4.25 -15.75 2.65
CA VAL A 31 -3.34 -14.76 2.04
C VAL A 31 -3.10 -13.60 3.00
N VAL A 32 -1.84 -13.16 3.10
CA VAL A 32 -1.46 -11.93 3.78
C VAL A 32 -0.82 -10.98 2.79
N ILE A 33 -1.28 -9.74 2.79
CA ILE A 33 -0.71 -8.65 1.99
C ILE A 33 -0.06 -7.66 2.94
N GLU A 34 1.24 -7.47 2.80
CA GLU A 34 2.03 -6.51 3.55
C GLU A 34 2.38 -5.33 2.65
N LEU A 35 2.06 -4.14 3.07
CA LEU A 35 2.38 -2.90 2.36
C LEU A 35 3.48 -2.17 3.14
N GLY A 36 4.69 -2.21 2.60
CA GLY A 36 5.83 -1.45 3.11
C GLY A 36 5.88 -0.03 2.56
N GLY A 37 6.91 0.71 2.95
CA GLY A 37 7.17 2.05 2.42
C GLY A 37 7.47 2.06 0.92
N GLU A 38 8.22 1.09 0.44
CA GLU A 38 8.69 1.00 -0.95
C GLU A 38 8.37 -0.34 -1.62
N ASP A 39 7.93 -1.34 -0.87
CA ASP A 39 7.61 -2.66 -1.37
C ASP A 39 6.22 -3.13 -0.93
N ALA A 40 5.70 -4.10 -1.62
CA ALA A 40 4.51 -4.84 -1.25
C ALA A 40 4.80 -6.33 -1.38
N LYS A 41 4.39 -7.10 -0.40
CA LYS A 41 4.56 -8.56 -0.35
C LYS A 41 3.22 -9.23 -0.22
N MET A 42 3.07 -10.34 -0.91
CA MET A 42 1.89 -11.18 -0.81
C MET A 42 2.33 -12.58 -0.42
N THR A 43 1.87 -13.06 0.72
CA THR A 43 2.21 -14.39 1.25
C THR A 43 0.96 -15.26 1.21
N PHE A 44 1.05 -16.38 0.50
CA PHE A 44 -0.01 -17.37 0.40
C PHE A 44 0.26 -18.52 1.38
N PHE A 45 -0.73 -18.84 2.18
CA PHE A 45 -0.71 -19.97 3.12
C PHE A 45 -1.48 -21.14 2.50
N GLY A 46 -0.83 -22.25 2.30
CA GLY A 46 -1.41 -23.46 1.71
C GLY A 46 -0.51 -24.67 2.00
N ASP A 47 -0.55 -25.67 1.15
CA ASP A 47 0.31 -26.86 1.27
C ASP A 47 1.80 -26.49 1.25
N ALA A 48 2.14 -25.40 0.57
CA ALA A 48 3.46 -24.78 0.59
C ALA A 48 3.34 -23.27 0.78
N LEU A 49 4.20 -22.69 1.59
CA LEU A 49 4.28 -21.24 1.77
C LEU A 49 4.87 -20.60 0.51
N GLU A 50 4.08 -19.79 -0.19
CA GLU A 50 4.53 -19.05 -1.37
C GLU A 50 4.53 -17.55 -1.07
N GLN A 51 5.60 -16.86 -1.43
CA GLN A 51 5.70 -15.41 -1.29
C GLN A 51 5.98 -14.76 -2.64
N ARG A 52 5.24 -13.69 -2.93
CA ARG A 52 5.46 -12.83 -4.09
C ARG A 52 5.68 -11.39 -3.63
N MET A 53 6.60 -10.73 -4.28
CA MET A 53 6.90 -9.31 -4.05
C MET A 53 6.67 -8.54 -5.34
N ASN A 54 6.19 -7.29 -5.22
CA ASN A 54 6.22 -6.40 -6.36
C ASN A 54 7.69 -6.08 -6.72
N GLY A 55 7.91 -5.73 -7.98
CA GLY A 55 9.25 -5.38 -8.46
C GLY A 55 9.78 -4.05 -7.92
N THR A 56 10.56 -3.36 -8.72
CA THR A 56 11.30 -2.15 -8.34
C THR A 56 10.47 -0.86 -8.29
N CYS A 57 9.16 -0.94 -8.50
CA CYS A 57 8.28 0.22 -8.59
C CYS A 57 7.54 0.45 -7.27
N ALA A 58 7.52 1.71 -6.80
CA ALA A 58 6.79 2.12 -5.60
C ALA A 58 5.24 2.07 -5.75
N GLY A 59 4.74 1.73 -6.93
CA GLY A 59 3.29 1.64 -7.19
C GLY A 59 2.60 0.61 -6.28
N GLY A 60 1.56 1.03 -5.58
CA GLY A 60 0.84 0.18 -4.62
C GLY A 60 1.45 0.12 -3.23
N THR A 61 2.45 0.94 -2.95
CA THR A 61 3.14 0.99 -1.64
C THR A 61 2.78 2.22 -0.83
N GLY A 62 3.26 2.28 0.41
CA GLY A 62 3.10 3.46 1.27
C GLY A 62 3.68 4.72 0.64
N ALA A 63 4.84 4.64 -0.01
CA ALA A 63 5.44 5.78 -0.70
C ALA A 63 4.55 6.34 -1.82
N PHE A 64 3.81 5.48 -2.52
CA PHE A 64 2.82 5.92 -3.50
C PHE A 64 1.69 6.71 -2.85
N ILE A 65 1.14 6.21 -1.74
CA ILE A 65 0.08 6.90 -1.01
C ILE A 65 0.57 8.26 -0.51
N ASP A 66 1.79 8.35 0.01
CA ASP A 66 2.39 9.61 0.45
C ASP A 66 2.53 10.62 -0.70
N GLN A 67 2.97 10.17 -1.88
CA GLN A 67 3.05 11.02 -3.07
C GLN A 67 1.67 11.55 -3.51
N MET A 68 0.65 10.71 -3.45
CA MET A 68 -0.72 11.13 -3.78
C MET A 68 -1.29 12.09 -2.73
N ALA A 69 -1.00 11.84 -1.46
CA ALA A 69 -1.37 12.74 -0.37
C ALA A 69 -0.77 14.13 -0.55
N GLU A 70 0.50 14.20 -0.94
CA GLU A 70 1.17 15.46 -1.24
C GLU A 70 0.47 16.23 -2.37
N LEU A 71 0.08 15.55 -3.45
CA LEU A 71 -0.69 16.16 -4.54
C LEU A 71 -2.05 16.72 -4.07
N LEU A 72 -2.70 16.03 -3.14
CA LEU A 72 -3.97 16.48 -2.55
C LEU A 72 -3.78 17.47 -1.39
N LYS A 73 -2.54 17.84 -1.09
CA LYS A 73 -2.14 18.74 0.01
C LYS A 73 -2.62 18.25 1.38
N THR A 74 -2.44 16.96 1.63
CA THR A 74 -2.81 16.29 2.87
C THR A 74 -1.77 15.21 3.22
N ASP A 75 -2.06 14.38 4.21
CA ASP A 75 -1.27 13.19 4.57
C ASP A 75 -2.02 11.89 4.25
N ALA A 76 -1.40 10.74 4.51
CA ALA A 76 -2.00 9.43 4.24
C ALA A 76 -3.35 9.24 4.96
N ASN A 77 -3.46 9.70 6.20
CA ASN A 77 -4.72 9.66 6.94
C ASN A 77 -5.77 10.58 6.32
N GLY A 78 -5.37 11.77 5.87
CA GLY A 78 -6.24 12.70 5.17
C GLY A 78 -6.80 12.13 3.86
N VAL A 79 -5.98 11.41 3.09
CA VAL A 79 -6.43 10.71 1.87
C VAL A 79 -7.51 9.66 2.22
N ASN A 80 -7.30 8.91 3.29
CA ASN A 80 -8.26 7.92 3.75
C ASN A 80 -9.60 8.55 4.17
N GLU A 81 -9.55 9.65 4.92
CA GLU A 81 -10.77 10.35 5.34
C GLU A 81 -11.51 10.98 4.15
N LEU A 82 -10.79 11.59 3.21
CA LEU A 82 -11.38 12.12 1.98
C LEU A 82 -12.09 11.02 1.17
N ALA A 83 -11.43 9.87 1.02
CA ALA A 83 -11.98 8.75 0.24
C ALA A 83 -13.34 8.25 0.77
N LYS A 84 -13.64 8.40 2.06
CA LYS A 84 -14.93 7.99 2.64
C LYS A 84 -16.11 8.79 2.12
N GLY A 85 -15.89 10.02 1.68
CA GLY A 85 -16.93 10.94 1.20
C GLY A 85 -17.08 11.00 -0.32
N TYR A 86 -16.57 10.01 -1.05
CA TYR A 86 -16.61 10.02 -2.52
C TYR A 86 -18.02 9.85 -3.08
N GLU A 87 -18.23 10.41 -4.25
CA GLU A 87 -19.47 10.25 -5.04
C GLU A 87 -19.18 9.64 -6.42
N THR A 88 -18.00 9.91 -6.98
CA THR A 88 -17.61 9.48 -8.32
C THR A 88 -16.21 8.85 -8.29
N ILE A 89 -16.01 7.81 -9.10
CA ILE A 89 -14.70 7.18 -9.30
C ILE A 89 -14.19 7.50 -10.70
N TYR A 90 -12.98 8.04 -10.78
CA TYR A 90 -12.29 8.33 -12.04
C TYR A 90 -11.34 7.20 -12.42
N PRO A 91 -11.17 6.91 -13.72
CA PRO A 91 -10.17 5.96 -14.16
C PRO A 91 -8.75 6.51 -13.95
N ILE A 92 -7.98 5.84 -13.10
CA ILE A 92 -6.57 6.18 -12.84
C ILE A 92 -5.73 4.95 -13.19
N ALA A 93 -4.62 5.17 -13.92
CA ALA A 93 -3.73 4.08 -14.31
C ALA A 93 -3.13 3.38 -13.09
N SER A 94 -3.28 2.06 -13.03
CA SER A 94 -2.81 1.23 -11.91
C SER A 94 -1.37 0.73 -12.07
N ARG A 95 -0.65 1.14 -13.11
CA ARG A 95 0.67 0.59 -13.46
C ARG A 95 1.80 1.09 -12.57
N CYS A 96 2.01 2.41 -12.53
CA CYS A 96 3.06 3.00 -11.69
C CYS A 96 2.66 4.39 -11.21
N GLY A 97 3.37 4.89 -10.18
CA GLY A 97 3.12 6.20 -9.61
C GLY A 97 3.23 7.36 -10.58
N VAL A 98 4.12 7.28 -11.58
CA VAL A 98 4.28 8.32 -12.61
C VAL A 98 3.02 8.45 -13.47
N PHE A 99 2.49 7.34 -13.98
CA PHE A 99 1.25 7.36 -14.77
C PHE A 99 0.03 7.74 -13.93
N ALA A 100 -0.07 7.26 -12.71
CA ALA A 100 -1.13 7.68 -11.81
C ALA A 100 -1.10 9.19 -11.54
N LYS A 101 0.09 9.76 -11.34
CA LYS A 101 0.30 11.19 -11.18
C LYS A 101 -0.14 11.99 -12.42
N THR A 102 0.16 11.48 -13.60
CA THR A 102 -0.24 12.07 -14.88
C THR A 102 -1.77 12.06 -15.05
N ASP A 103 -2.46 11.06 -14.54
CA ASP A 103 -3.92 11.00 -14.58
C ASP A 103 -4.58 11.87 -13.51
N VAL A 104 -3.98 11.96 -12.32
CA VAL A 104 -4.52 12.73 -11.18
C VAL A 104 -4.37 14.23 -11.38
N GLN A 105 -3.24 14.70 -11.92
CA GLN A 105 -2.97 16.14 -12.05
C GLN A 105 -4.00 16.88 -12.90
N PRO A 106 -4.44 16.39 -14.06
CA PRO A 106 -5.53 17.02 -14.81
C PRO A 106 -6.83 17.10 -14.01
N LEU A 107 -7.20 16.05 -13.28
CA LEU A 107 -8.42 16.06 -12.45
C LEU A 107 -8.38 17.18 -11.40
N ILE A 108 -7.23 17.38 -10.76
CA ILE A 108 -7.03 18.47 -9.81
C ILE A 108 -7.19 19.83 -10.51
N ASN A 109 -6.59 19.99 -11.68
CA ASN A 109 -6.63 21.23 -12.45
C ASN A 109 -8.05 21.57 -12.96
N GLU A 110 -8.84 20.55 -13.26
CA GLU A 110 -10.24 20.69 -13.68
C GLU A 110 -11.20 20.94 -12.51
N GLY A 111 -10.70 20.91 -11.29
CA GLY A 111 -11.49 21.16 -10.08
C GLY A 111 -12.30 19.97 -9.60
N ALA A 112 -11.90 18.74 -9.95
CA ALA A 112 -12.52 17.53 -9.40
C ALA A 112 -12.43 17.51 -7.87
N ARG A 113 -13.43 16.91 -7.22
CA ARG A 113 -13.47 16.83 -5.77
C ARG A 113 -12.31 15.97 -5.24
N LYS A 114 -11.66 16.43 -4.18
CA LYS A 114 -10.57 15.67 -3.55
C LYS A 114 -11.02 14.30 -3.04
N GLU A 115 -12.25 14.20 -2.57
CA GLU A 115 -12.88 12.97 -2.11
C GLU A 115 -12.93 11.93 -3.22
N ASP A 116 -13.36 12.34 -4.40
CA ASP A 116 -13.47 11.46 -5.57
C ASP A 116 -12.08 11.04 -6.07
N ILE A 117 -11.13 11.94 -6.08
CA ILE A 117 -9.74 11.65 -6.46
C ILE A 117 -9.11 10.66 -5.46
N ALA A 118 -9.30 10.88 -4.16
CA ALA A 118 -8.77 9.99 -3.12
C ALA A 118 -9.33 8.57 -3.24
N ALA A 119 -10.64 8.42 -3.41
CA ALA A 119 -11.28 7.13 -3.63
C ALA A 119 -10.79 6.45 -4.93
N SER A 120 -10.60 7.23 -5.99
CA SER A 120 -10.11 6.74 -7.28
C SER A 120 -8.67 6.22 -7.19
N ILE A 121 -7.82 6.87 -6.37
CA ILE A 121 -6.46 6.41 -6.10
C ILE A 121 -6.48 5.02 -5.43
N PHE A 122 -7.29 4.82 -4.41
CA PHE A 122 -7.43 3.51 -3.76
C PHE A 122 -8.00 2.47 -4.71
N GLN A 123 -9.05 2.80 -5.45
CA GLN A 123 -9.66 1.89 -6.44
C GLN A 123 -8.66 1.43 -7.50
N SER A 124 -7.74 2.30 -7.92
CA SER A 124 -6.74 1.96 -8.92
C SER A 124 -5.73 0.92 -8.45
N ARG A 125 -5.68 0.63 -7.13
CA ARG A 125 -4.76 -0.33 -6.51
C ARG A 125 -5.41 -1.66 -6.13
N CYS A 126 -6.71 -1.74 -6.24
CA CYS A 126 -7.44 -3.00 -6.10
C CYS A 126 -7.50 -3.74 -7.42
#